data_73ef4f7083efb9e28bb0008c0db0dd34
#
_entry.id   73ef4f7083efb9e28bb0008c0db0dd34
#
_cell.length_a   1.000
_cell.length_b   1.000
_cell.length_c   1.000
_cell.angle_alpha   90.00
_cell.angle_beta   90.00
_cell.angle_gamma   90.00
#
_symmetry.space_group_name_H-M   'P 1'
#
loop_
_entity.id
_entity.type
_entity.pdbx_description
1 polymer ?
#
loop_
_entity_poly.entity_id
_entity_poly.type
_entity_poly.pdbx_seq_one_letter_code
_entity_poly.pdbx_strand_id
1 'polypeptide(L)'
;SLMLRKLFSYLPQCLKGIEASLFHPIISTIIVTLLMFYLNSYLYIGHTYILNYVSLVESQMSTKVLFGFVLGMMMAIDNGGPINKTAYVFSIGMLMSYDYYPMAAVMAGGIPPFVIALTATLFKDRFEVRNDALMNYINGISFISEGAIPFIQKESQVILPACCLSAGLAGALSMYFNCSIASPHGGLFLIWMVQ
;
A
#
# COMPACT_ATOMS: atom_id res chain seq x y z
N SER A 1 3.08 -22.22 14.28
CA SER A 1 1.89 -23.09 14.25
C SER A 1 2.22 -24.59 14.39
N LEU A 2 3.25 -25.15 13.74
CA LEU A 2 3.66 -26.56 13.89
C LEU A 2 4.16 -26.89 15.33
N MET A 3 4.93 -25.99 15.94
CA MET A 3 5.38 -26.13 17.33
C MET A 3 4.22 -26.14 18.33
N LEU A 4 3.24 -25.25 18.17
CA LEU A 4 2.06 -25.21 19.03
C LEU A 4 1.20 -26.46 18.90
N ARG A 5 1.02 -27.01 17.69
CA ARG A 5 0.32 -28.28 17.49
C ARG A 5 0.99 -29.44 18.23
N LYS A 6 2.32 -29.47 18.27
CA LYS A 6 3.08 -30.48 18.98
C LYS A 6 2.93 -30.34 20.52
N LEU A 7 2.88 -29.09 21.02
CA LEU A 7 2.65 -28.78 22.41
C LEU A 7 1.23 -29.20 22.86
N PHE A 8 0.22 -29.00 22.02
CA PHE A 8 -1.16 -29.29 22.30
C PHE A 8 -1.56 -30.77 22.06
N SER A 9 -0.65 -31.57 21.50
CA SER A 9 -0.91 -33.03 21.34
C SER A 9 -1.13 -33.77 22.66
N TYR A 10 -0.67 -33.20 23.78
CA TYR A 10 -0.83 -33.72 25.14
C TYR A 10 -2.14 -33.30 25.83
N LEU A 11 -2.98 -32.49 25.19
CA LEU A 11 -4.24 -32.00 25.76
C LEU A 11 -5.29 -33.14 25.85
N PRO A 12 -6.08 -33.18 26.94
CA PRO A 12 -7.21 -34.07 27.07
C PRO A 12 -8.23 -33.91 25.94
N GLN A 13 -8.93 -34.99 25.57
CA GLN A 13 -9.86 -34.95 24.42
C GLN A 13 -10.98 -33.92 24.58
N CYS A 14 -11.42 -33.62 25.81
CA CYS A 14 -12.42 -32.59 26.09
C CYS A 14 -11.99 -31.17 25.71
N LEU A 15 -10.69 -30.87 25.67
CA LEU A 15 -10.16 -29.56 25.34
C LEU A 15 -9.72 -29.41 23.85
N LYS A 16 -9.65 -30.52 23.11
CA LYS A 16 -9.26 -30.50 21.69
C LYS A 16 -10.22 -29.71 20.82
N GLY A 17 -11.50 -29.65 21.17
CA GLY A 17 -12.49 -28.87 20.40
C GLY A 17 -12.28 -27.37 20.45
N ILE A 18 -11.68 -26.85 21.51
CA ILE A 18 -11.42 -25.40 21.70
C ILE A 18 -9.97 -25.00 21.42
N GLU A 19 -9.12 -25.98 21.09
CA GLU A 19 -7.70 -25.74 20.78
C GLU A 19 -7.51 -24.69 19.66
N ALA A 20 -8.16 -24.92 18.55
CA ALA A 20 -7.99 -24.08 17.36
C ALA A 20 -8.64 -22.69 17.51
N SER A 21 -9.77 -22.61 18.21
CA SER A 21 -10.56 -21.38 18.32
C SER A 21 -10.14 -20.49 19.50
N LEU A 22 -9.56 -21.06 20.55
CA LEU A 22 -9.22 -20.32 21.77
C LEU A 22 -7.71 -20.35 22.06
N PHE A 23 -7.12 -21.53 22.23
CA PHE A 23 -5.73 -21.62 22.68
C PHE A 23 -4.73 -21.13 21.64
N HIS A 24 -4.91 -21.46 20.35
CA HIS A 24 -4.00 -20.98 19.31
C HIS A 24 -3.99 -19.43 19.18
N PRO A 25 -5.13 -18.73 19.07
CA PRO A 25 -5.15 -17.28 19.01
C PRO A 25 -4.53 -16.62 20.26
N ILE A 26 -4.91 -17.06 21.46
CA ILE A 26 -4.44 -16.46 22.71
C ILE A 26 -2.93 -16.62 22.84
N ILE A 27 -2.40 -17.83 22.70
CA ILE A 27 -0.97 -18.08 22.89
C ILE A 27 -0.14 -17.40 21.79
N SER A 28 -0.61 -17.45 20.54
CA SER A 28 0.10 -16.75 19.45
C SER A 28 0.11 -15.25 19.67
N THR A 29 -0.99 -14.64 20.13
CA THR A 29 -1.04 -13.22 20.45
C THR A 29 -0.09 -12.87 21.59
N ILE A 30 -0.06 -13.63 22.67
CA ILE A 30 0.86 -13.41 23.79
C ILE A 30 2.32 -13.48 23.31
N ILE A 31 2.68 -14.54 22.56
CA ILE A 31 4.05 -14.70 22.05
C ILE A 31 4.44 -13.52 21.14
N VAL A 32 3.57 -13.15 20.21
CA VAL A 32 3.84 -12.03 19.29
C VAL A 32 3.95 -10.71 20.06
N THR A 33 3.07 -10.47 21.03
CA THR A 33 3.12 -9.25 21.85
C THR A 33 4.42 -9.15 22.66
N LEU A 34 4.84 -10.24 23.30
CA LEU A 34 6.10 -10.28 24.05
C LEU A 34 7.31 -10.07 23.12
N LEU A 35 7.29 -10.71 21.93
CA LEU A 35 8.33 -10.53 20.93
C LEU A 35 8.38 -9.08 20.43
N MET A 36 7.24 -8.48 20.11
CA MET A 36 7.16 -7.08 19.68
C MET A 36 7.59 -6.13 20.80
N PHE A 37 7.23 -6.39 22.05
CA PHE A 37 7.68 -5.61 23.18
C PHE A 37 9.21 -5.62 23.31
N TYR A 38 9.84 -6.78 23.15
CA TYR A 38 11.30 -6.91 23.16
C TYR A 38 11.98 -6.21 21.98
N LEU A 39 11.39 -6.33 20.77
CA LEU A 39 11.92 -5.73 19.55
C LEU A 39 11.65 -4.22 19.45
N ASN A 40 10.70 -3.69 20.23
CA ASN A 40 10.24 -2.31 20.09
C ASN A 40 11.37 -1.27 20.17
N SER A 41 12.34 -1.47 21.05
CA SER A 41 13.49 -0.55 21.18
C SER A 41 14.33 -0.49 19.90
N TYR A 42 14.55 -1.62 19.26
CA TYR A 42 15.31 -1.70 17.99
C TYR A 42 14.51 -1.12 16.83
N LEU A 43 13.21 -1.40 16.78
CA LEU A 43 12.30 -0.85 15.77
C LEU A 43 12.19 0.67 15.90
N TYR A 44 12.13 1.20 17.12
CA TYR A 44 12.10 2.64 17.37
C TYR A 44 13.36 3.35 16.86
N ILE A 45 14.53 2.76 17.10
CA ILE A 45 15.80 3.30 16.58
C ILE A 45 15.74 3.35 15.05
N GLY A 46 15.35 2.24 14.40
CA GLY A 46 15.21 2.18 12.95
C GLY A 46 14.22 3.22 12.43
N HIS A 47 13.08 3.38 13.09
CA HIS A 47 12.07 4.38 12.74
C HIS A 47 12.64 5.82 12.82
N THR A 48 13.37 6.15 13.87
CA THR A 48 14.00 7.47 14.02
C THR A 48 15.01 7.77 12.89
N TYR A 49 15.80 6.78 12.48
CA TYR A 49 16.70 6.93 11.34
C TYR A 49 15.92 7.21 10.03
N ILE A 50 14.81 6.51 9.82
CA ILE A 50 13.94 6.72 8.65
C ILE A 50 13.37 8.14 8.66
N LEU A 51 12.83 8.61 9.78
CA LEU A 51 12.30 9.97 9.91
C LEU A 51 13.35 11.03 9.58
N ASN A 52 14.54 10.90 10.15
CA ASN A 52 15.64 11.83 9.87
C ASN A 52 16.04 11.81 8.37
N TYR A 53 16.07 10.64 7.75
CA TYR A 53 16.38 10.52 6.34
C TYR A 53 15.31 11.16 5.48
N VAL A 54 14.02 10.92 5.76
CA VAL A 54 12.90 11.51 5.02
C VAL A 54 12.92 13.03 5.14
N SER A 55 13.15 13.59 6.32
CA SER A 55 13.22 15.04 6.50
C SER A 55 14.37 15.67 5.68
N LEU A 56 15.49 14.97 5.53
CA LEU A 56 16.59 15.42 4.65
C LEU A 56 16.20 15.36 3.17
N VAL A 57 15.51 14.28 2.76
CA VAL A 57 15.01 14.12 1.37
C VAL A 57 14.00 15.21 1.03
N GLU A 58 13.11 15.54 1.94
CA GLU A 58 12.06 16.54 1.75
C GLU A 58 12.57 17.99 1.83
N SER A 59 13.76 18.21 2.37
CA SER A 59 14.36 19.54 2.44
C SER A 59 14.68 20.16 1.07
N GLN A 60 14.87 19.33 0.05
CA GLN A 60 15.18 19.77 -1.32
C GLN A 60 14.06 19.33 -2.27
N MET A 61 13.55 20.24 -3.08
CA MET A 61 12.44 19.98 -4.00
C MET A 61 12.72 18.82 -4.97
N SER A 62 13.94 18.73 -5.52
CA SER A 62 14.32 17.67 -6.46
C SER A 62 14.27 16.27 -5.83
N THR A 63 14.81 16.13 -4.63
CA THR A 63 14.82 14.85 -3.89
C THR A 63 13.41 14.49 -3.39
N LYS A 64 12.64 15.48 -2.97
CA LYS A 64 11.24 15.32 -2.55
C LYS A 64 10.37 14.79 -3.71
N VAL A 65 10.49 15.39 -4.90
CA VAL A 65 9.76 14.96 -6.10
C VAL A 65 10.17 13.55 -6.53
N LEU A 66 11.49 13.24 -6.50
CA LEU A 66 11.98 11.89 -6.79
C LEU A 66 11.46 10.87 -5.78
N PHE A 67 11.40 11.23 -4.51
CA PHE A 67 10.85 10.38 -3.46
C PHE A 67 9.37 10.08 -3.69
N GLY A 68 8.58 11.09 -4.03
CA GLY A 68 7.17 10.92 -4.42
C GLY A 68 7.01 10.03 -5.65
N PHE A 69 7.90 10.18 -6.65
CA PHE A 69 7.93 9.29 -7.80
C PHE A 69 8.13 7.83 -7.42
N VAL A 70 9.11 7.55 -6.55
CA VAL A 70 9.40 6.19 -6.08
C VAL A 70 8.23 5.62 -5.29
N LEU A 71 7.67 6.37 -4.34
CA LEU A 71 6.51 5.93 -3.55
C LEU A 71 5.28 5.64 -4.45
N GLY A 72 4.98 6.53 -5.38
CA GLY A 72 3.90 6.32 -6.34
C GLY A 72 4.14 5.10 -7.23
N MET A 73 5.36 4.91 -7.74
CA MET A 73 5.71 3.75 -8.56
C MET A 73 5.57 2.43 -7.78
N MET A 74 5.96 2.40 -6.50
CA MET A 74 5.81 1.22 -5.64
C MET A 74 4.34 0.78 -5.52
N MET A 75 3.38 1.71 -5.61
CA MET A 75 1.96 1.39 -5.59
C MET A 75 1.50 0.57 -6.80
N ALA A 76 2.19 0.70 -7.94
CA ALA A 76 1.81 0.08 -9.20
C ALA A 76 2.63 -1.17 -9.56
N ILE A 77 3.80 -1.39 -8.96
CA ILE A 77 4.71 -2.49 -9.33
C ILE A 77 4.04 -3.85 -9.16
N ASP A 78 3.33 -4.05 -8.08
CA ASP A 78 2.67 -5.32 -7.76
C ASP A 78 1.17 -5.18 -7.39
N ASN A 79 0.60 -3.97 -7.58
CA ASN A 79 -0.83 -3.66 -7.48
C ASN A 79 -1.56 -4.39 -6.32
N GLY A 80 -1.17 -4.12 -5.09
CA GLY A 80 -1.73 -4.74 -3.88
C GLY A 80 -0.83 -5.81 -3.27
N GLY A 81 0.33 -6.09 -3.87
CA GLY A 81 1.34 -7.02 -3.34
C GLY A 81 2.24 -6.42 -2.26
N PRO A 82 3.36 -7.09 -1.94
CA PRO A 82 4.26 -6.70 -0.86
C PRO A 82 4.88 -5.31 -1.01
N ILE A 83 5.24 -4.90 -2.24
CA ILE A 83 5.88 -3.61 -2.52
C ILE A 83 4.88 -2.48 -2.33
N ASN A 84 3.68 -2.62 -2.87
CA ASN A 84 2.55 -1.71 -2.68
C ASN A 84 2.26 -1.53 -1.18
N LYS A 85 2.11 -2.64 -0.44
CA LYS A 85 1.83 -2.61 0.99
C LYS A 85 2.98 -2.00 1.80
N THR A 86 4.22 -2.18 1.38
CA THR A 86 5.38 -1.54 2.03
C THR A 86 5.30 -0.03 1.91
N ALA A 87 5.03 0.52 0.72
CA ALA A 87 4.85 1.96 0.53
C ALA A 87 3.68 2.49 1.36
N TYR A 88 2.58 1.77 1.37
CA TYR A 88 1.38 2.14 2.13
C TYR A 88 1.62 2.15 3.64
N VAL A 89 2.18 1.07 4.21
CA VAL A 89 2.46 0.97 5.65
C VAL A 89 3.54 1.98 6.08
N PHE A 90 4.56 2.20 5.24
CA PHE A 90 5.55 3.25 5.45
C PHE A 90 4.87 4.62 5.58
N SER A 91 3.99 4.96 4.64
CA SER A 91 3.28 6.25 4.64
C SER A 91 2.31 6.41 5.82
N ILE A 92 1.70 5.31 6.30
CA ILE A 92 0.94 5.33 7.57
C ILE A 92 1.86 5.63 8.75
N GLY A 93 3.06 5.05 8.78
CA GLY A 93 4.06 5.35 9.81
C GLY A 93 4.47 6.84 9.84
N MET A 94 4.66 7.43 8.65
CA MET A 94 4.94 8.86 8.50
C MET A 94 3.76 9.72 8.95
N LEU A 95 2.52 9.34 8.59
CA LEU A 95 1.29 9.99 9.03
C LEU A 95 1.20 10.05 10.58
N MET A 96 1.56 8.96 11.26
CA MET A 96 1.59 8.92 12.73
C MET A 96 2.67 9.82 13.33
N SER A 97 3.66 10.21 12.55
CA SER A 97 4.73 11.14 12.92
C SER A 97 4.44 12.58 12.48
N TYR A 98 3.20 12.87 12.07
CA TYR A 98 2.72 14.17 11.58
C TYR A 98 3.35 14.61 10.26
N ASP A 99 3.89 13.68 9.48
CA ASP A 99 4.30 13.91 8.11
C ASP A 99 3.25 13.36 7.14
N TYR A 100 2.57 14.25 6.44
CA TYR A 100 1.39 13.97 5.63
C TYR A 100 1.69 13.85 4.13
N TYR A 101 2.88 14.24 3.69
CA TYR A 101 3.25 14.26 2.28
C TYR A 101 3.43 12.86 1.67
N PRO A 102 4.13 11.90 2.32
CA PRO A 102 4.29 10.56 1.78
C PRO A 102 2.96 9.85 1.55
N MET A 103 1.98 10.10 2.45
CA MET A 103 0.66 9.52 2.31
C MET A 103 -0.08 10.07 1.09
N ALA A 104 -0.01 11.37 0.83
CA ALA A 104 -0.59 11.98 -0.36
C ALA A 104 0.05 11.43 -1.66
N ALA A 105 1.37 11.21 -1.67
CA ALA A 105 2.06 10.63 -2.82
C ALA A 105 1.65 9.17 -3.08
N VAL A 106 1.49 8.37 -2.04
CA VAL A 106 1.00 6.98 -2.13
C VAL A 106 -0.44 6.96 -2.63
N MET A 107 -1.30 7.87 -2.13
CA MET A 107 -2.68 7.98 -2.61
C MET A 107 -2.75 8.38 -4.08
N ALA A 108 -1.94 9.33 -4.51
CA ALA A 108 -1.83 9.69 -5.92
C ALA A 108 -1.32 8.52 -6.77
N GLY A 109 -0.41 7.70 -6.23
CA GLY A 109 0.12 6.50 -6.88
C GLY A 109 -0.91 5.37 -7.09
N GLY A 110 -2.06 5.39 -6.44
CA GLY A 110 -3.15 4.42 -6.63
C GLY A 110 -3.98 4.60 -7.92
N ILE A 111 -3.51 5.40 -8.86
CA ILE A 111 -4.17 5.77 -10.13
C ILE A 111 -4.25 4.67 -11.22
N PRO A 112 -3.46 3.57 -11.26
CA PRO A 112 -3.41 2.64 -12.38
C PRO A 112 -4.76 2.14 -12.90
N PRO A 113 -5.75 1.74 -12.08
CA PRO A 113 -7.05 1.32 -12.61
C PRO A 113 -7.76 2.45 -13.36
N PHE A 114 -7.66 3.68 -12.85
CA PHE A 114 -8.26 4.84 -13.52
C PHE A 114 -7.62 5.11 -14.89
N VAL A 115 -6.28 4.96 -15.00
CA VAL A 115 -5.56 5.08 -16.29
C VAL A 115 -6.03 4.03 -17.28
N ILE A 116 -6.23 2.77 -16.85
CA ILE A 116 -6.76 1.69 -17.69
C ILE A 116 -8.17 2.04 -18.19
N ALA A 117 -9.05 2.49 -17.29
CA ALA A 117 -10.42 2.88 -17.65
C ALA A 117 -10.45 4.04 -18.65
N LEU A 118 -9.62 5.06 -18.42
CA LEU A 118 -9.48 6.21 -19.32
C LEU A 118 -8.96 5.77 -20.70
N THR A 119 -7.93 4.93 -20.73
CA THR A 119 -7.39 4.39 -21.98
C THR A 119 -8.41 3.60 -22.75
N ALA A 120 -9.21 2.75 -22.07
CA ALA A 120 -10.31 1.99 -22.69
C ALA A 120 -11.43 2.89 -23.21
N THR A 121 -11.62 4.06 -22.64
CA THR A 121 -12.60 5.04 -23.12
C THR A 121 -12.09 5.76 -24.37
N LEU A 122 -10.83 6.14 -24.40
CA LEU A 122 -10.21 6.88 -25.50
C LEU A 122 -9.90 5.99 -26.71
N PHE A 123 -9.43 4.75 -26.47
CA PHE A 123 -8.99 3.80 -27.50
C PHE A 123 -9.86 2.55 -27.53
N LYS A 124 -11.11 2.74 -27.92
CA LYS A 124 -12.19 1.72 -27.86
C LYS A 124 -11.85 0.39 -28.54
N ASP A 125 -11.11 0.45 -29.64
CA ASP A 125 -10.81 -0.71 -30.50
C ASP A 125 -9.64 -1.55 -29.99
N ARG A 126 -8.94 -1.09 -28.96
CA ARG A 126 -7.75 -1.77 -28.39
C ARG A 126 -8.08 -2.70 -27.23
N PHE A 127 -9.29 -2.64 -26.67
CA PHE A 127 -9.69 -3.42 -25.49
C PHE A 127 -10.77 -4.45 -25.88
N GLU A 128 -10.40 -5.75 -25.84
CA GLU A 128 -11.33 -6.86 -26.05
C GLU A 128 -12.44 -6.91 -24.99
N VAL A 129 -12.12 -6.56 -23.74
CA VAL A 129 -13.04 -6.60 -22.59
C VAL A 129 -13.27 -5.18 -22.05
N ARG A 130 -13.84 -4.34 -22.89
CA ARG A 130 -14.04 -2.91 -22.60
C ARG A 130 -14.88 -2.66 -21.34
N ASN A 131 -15.93 -3.44 -21.11
CA ASN A 131 -16.80 -3.25 -19.95
C ASN A 131 -16.06 -3.48 -18.63
N ASP A 132 -15.18 -4.50 -18.57
CA ASP A 132 -14.35 -4.76 -17.38
C ASP A 132 -13.33 -3.63 -17.16
N ALA A 133 -12.78 -3.08 -18.25
CA ALA A 133 -11.89 -1.93 -18.16
C ALA A 133 -12.61 -0.68 -17.64
N LEU A 134 -13.87 -0.45 -18.01
CA LEU A 134 -14.66 0.68 -17.53
C LEU A 134 -15.00 0.57 -16.03
N MET A 135 -15.14 -0.65 -15.49
CA MET A 135 -15.30 -0.85 -14.04
C MET A 135 -14.11 -0.31 -13.24
N ASN A 136 -12.94 -0.16 -13.86
CA ASN A 136 -11.78 0.42 -13.24
C ASN A 136 -11.88 1.93 -12.95
N TYR A 137 -12.90 2.63 -13.48
CA TYR A 137 -13.22 3.96 -12.97
C TYR A 137 -13.63 3.90 -11.51
N ILE A 138 -14.48 2.93 -11.14
CA ILE A 138 -14.92 2.74 -9.74
C ILE A 138 -13.73 2.31 -8.88
N ASN A 139 -12.92 1.37 -9.35
CA ASN A 139 -11.74 0.91 -8.64
C ASN A 139 -10.75 2.06 -8.39
N GLY A 140 -10.43 2.85 -9.41
CA GLY A 140 -9.52 3.99 -9.29
C GLY A 140 -10.06 5.10 -8.37
N ILE A 141 -11.35 5.41 -8.45
CA ILE A 141 -12.02 6.37 -7.55
C ILE A 141 -12.01 5.88 -6.10
N SER A 142 -12.10 4.56 -5.89
CA SER A 142 -12.12 3.94 -4.56
C SER A 142 -10.74 3.55 -4.04
N PHE A 143 -9.66 3.89 -4.76
CA PHE A 143 -8.29 3.52 -4.40
C PHE A 143 -8.05 1.99 -4.34
N ILE A 144 -8.66 1.23 -5.23
CA ILE A 144 -8.52 -0.22 -5.35
C ILE A 144 -7.56 -0.54 -6.50
N SER A 145 -6.25 -0.56 -6.21
CA SER A 145 -5.19 -0.78 -7.22
C SER A 145 -5.24 -2.16 -7.88
N GLU A 146 -5.82 -3.15 -7.20
CA GLU A 146 -5.99 -4.52 -7.67
C GLU A 146 -6.85 -4.62 -8.95
N GLY A 147 -7.67 -3.63 -9.25
CA GLY A 147 -8.45 -3.56 -10.48
C GLY A 147 -7.60 -3.56 -11.76
N ALA A 148 -6.32 -3.20 -11.67
CA ALA A 148 -5.38 -3.26 -12.79
C ALA A 148 -4.85 -4.67 -13.08
N ILE A 149 -4.89 -5.59 -12.12
CA ILE A 149 -4.26 -6.92 -12.21
C ILE A 149 -4.69 -7.72 -13.44
N PRO A 150 -6.00 -7.86 -13.77
CA PRO A 150 -6.43 -8.67 -14.91
C PRO A 150 -5.87 -8.16 -16.25
N PHE A 151 -5.66 -6.86 -16.38
CA PHE A 151 -5.11 -6.24 -17.58
C PHE A 151 -3.60 -6.39 -17.66
N ILE A 152 -2.90 -6.22 -16.54
CA ILE A 152 -1.46 -6.45 -16.43
C ILE A 152 -1.12 -7.91 -16.75
N GLN A 153 -1.93 -8.88 -16.31
CA GLN A 153 -1.69 -10.30 -16.61
C GLN A 153 -1.80 -10.62 -18.09
N LYS A 154 -2.65 -9.91 -18.85
CA LYS A 154 -2.80 -10.11 -20.29
C LYS A 154 -1.63 -9.54 -21.08
N GLU A 155 -1.18 -8.34 -20.77
CA GLU A 155 -0.13 -7.62 -21.49
C GLU A 155 0.85 -6.95 -20.51
N SER A 156 1.53 -7.75 -19.70
CA SER A 156 2.41 -7.25 -18.62
C SER A 156 3.54 -6.38 -19.12
N GLN A 157 4.08 -6.66 -20.33
CA GLN A 157 5.22 -5.91 -20.89
C GLN A 157 4.87 -4.46 -21.26
N VAL A 158 3.61 -4.16 -21.51
CA VAL A 158 3.15 -2.83 -21.91
C VAL A 158 2.42 -2.14 -20.75
N ILE A 159 1.45 -2.83 -20.15
CA ILE A 159 0.55 -2.24 -19.15
C ILE A 159 1.26 -1.98 -17.83
N LEU A 160 2.10 -2.91 -17.35
CA LEU A 160 2.80 -2.72 -16.08
C LEU A 160 3.76 -1.51 -16.09
N PRO A 161 4.65 -1.32 -17.08
CA PRO A 161 5.46 -0.11 -17.15
C PRO A 161 4.64 1.18 -17.24
N ALA A 162 3.54 1.18 -18.01
CA ALA A 162 2.65 2.33 -18.12
C ALA A 162 1.99 2.67 -16.77
N CYS A 163 1.52 1.66 -16.03
CA CYS A 163 0.98 1.84 -14.68
C CYS A 163 2.04 2.37 -13.71
N CYS A 164 3.27 1.82 -13.73
CA CYS A 164 4.36 2.26 -12.88
C CYS A 164 4.75 3.72 -13.17
N LEU A 165 4.86 4.11 -14.45
CA LEU A 165 5.18 5.47 -14.83
C LEU A 165 4.07 6.45 -14.44
N SER A 166 2.81 6.12 -14.71
CA SER A 166 1.68 6.98 -14.36
C SER A 166 1.55 7.17 -12.84
N ALA A 167 1.68 6.11 -12.07
CA ALA A 167 1.66 6.15 -10.62
C ALA A 167 2.85 6.93 -10.04
N GLY A 168 4.06 6.71 -10.59
CA GLY A 168 5.24 7.48 -10.21
C GLY A 168 5.10 8.97 -10.49
N LEU A 169 4.61 9.34 -11.68
CA LEU A 169 4.36 10.73 -12.04
C LEU A 169 3.30 11.38 -11.15
N ALA A 170 2.23 10.65 -10.82
CA ALA A 170 1.20 11.15 -9.91
C ALA A 170 1.77 11.41 -8.50
N GLY A 171 2.58 10.49 -7.97
CA GLY A 171 3.28 10.67 -6.69
C GLY A 171 4.27 11.84 -6.72
N ALA A 172 5.03 11.99 -7.82
CA ALA A 172 5.95 13.10 -8.03
C ALA A 172 5.22 14.46 -8.04
N LEU A 173 4.10 14.55 -8.76
CA LEU A 173 3.27 15.76 -8.82
C LEU A 173 2.67 16.09 -7.45
N SER A 174 2.20 15.09 -6.71
CA SER A 174 1.72 15.27 -5.34
C SER A 174 2.77 15.94 -4.44
N MET A 175 4.01 15.45 -4.49
CA MET A 175 5.13 16.03 -3.73
C MET A 175 5.54 17.42 -4.26
N TYR A 176 5.52 17.62 -5.58
CA TYR A 176 5.85 18.91 -6.20
C TYR A 176 4.88 20.02 -5.76
N PHE A 177 3.59 19.72 -5.73
CA PHE A 177 2.56 20.67 -5.30
C PHE A 177 2.38 20.72 -3.77
N ASN A 178 3.21 20.01 -3.01
CA ASN A 178 3.11 19.90 -1.55
C ASN A 178 1.72 19.43 -1.07
N CYS A 179 1.09 18.52 -1.82
CA CYS A 179 -0.16 17.94 -1.38
C CYS A 179 0.07 17.11 -0.11
N SER A 180 -0.79 17.31 0.87
CA SER A 180 -0.77 16.57 2.13
C SER A 180 -2.15 16.00 2.45
N ILE A 181 -2.20 14.84 3.12
CA ILE A 181 -3.46 14.23 3.54
C ILE A 181 -3.30 13.58 4.91
N ALA A 182 -4.18 13.93 5.83
CA ALA A 182 -4.20 13.40 7.21
C ALA A 182 -5.10 12.16 7.36
N SER A 183 -5.31 11.39 6.28
CA SER A 183 -6.14 10.18 6.29
C SER A 183 -5.30 8.96 5.88
N PRO A 184 -5.46 7.80 6.55
CA PRO A 184 -4.77 6.58 6.18
C PRO A 184 -5.46 5.83 5.01
N HIS A 185 -6.32 6.49 4.27
CA HIS A 185 -7.01 5.94 3.11
C HIS A 185 -7.05 6.96 1.98
N GLY A 186 -7.20 6.49 0.74
CA GLY A 186 -7.32 7.29 -0.47
C GLY A 186 -8.66 7.18 -1.15
N GLY A 187 -8.68 7.71 -2.37
CA GLY A 187 -9.85 7.75 -3.23
C GLY A 187 -10.44 9.15 -3.32
N LEU A 188 -11.26 9.35 -4.35
CA LEU A 188 -11.87 10.64 -4.67
C LEU A 188 -12.77 11.16 -3.53
N PHE A 189 -13.28 10.25 -2.71
CA PHE A 189 -14.15 10.59 -1.57
C PHE A 189 -13.43 11.39 -0.47
N LEU A 190 -12.10 11.39 -0.48
CA LEU A 190 -11.29 12.11 0.50
C LEU A 190 -10.56 13.33 -0.08
N ILE A 191 -10.93 13.74 -1.30
CA ILE A 191 -10.25 14.85 -2.00
C ILE A 191 -10.32 16.18 -1.23
N TRP A 192 -11.40 16.41 -0.46
CA TRP A 192 -11.53 17.58 0.41
C TRP A 192 -10.65 17.56 1.65
N MET A 193 -10.02 16.44 1.96
CA MET A 193 -9.02 16.32 3.04
C MET A 193 -7.61 16.57 2.56
N VAL A 194 -7.40 16.71 1.24
CA VAL A 194 -6.10 17.06 0.64
C VAL A 194 -5.89 18.56 0.80
N GLN A 195 -4.74 18.91 1.37
CA GLN A 195 -4.28 20.29 1.56
C GLN A 195 -3.08 20.55 0.67
#